data_b4498ef6b5f98446bb290d3392d7cd66
#
_entry.id   b4498ef6b5f98446bb290d3392d7cd66
#
_cell.length_a   1.000
_cell.length_b   1.000
_cell.length_c   1.000
_cell.angle_alpha   90.00
_cell.angle_beta   90.00
_cell.angle_gamma   90.00
#
_symmetry.space_group_name_H-M   'P 1'
#
loop_
_entity.id
_entity.type
_entity.pdbx_description
1 polymer ?
#
loop_
_entity_poly.entity_id
_entity_poly.type
_entity_poly.pdbx_seq_one_letter_code
_entity_poly.pdbx_strand_id
1 'polypeptide(L)'
;MMETKLVLLGTGTPNACPNASGPSTAVVVGDRSYLVDFGPGVVRQAAKAYQKGIDALRPDRLTVAFCTHLHTDHTAGYADLIFTPWVLERKEPLRVFGPKGIREMTDHIEKAYAVDIDFRINGFEKANEEGYKVDASFTRMTVSL
;
A
#
# COMPACT_ATOMS: atom_id res chain seq x y z
N MET A 1 -19.13 6.81 -19.11
CA MET A 1 -17.79 6.23 -19.33
C MET A 1 -16.98 6.35 -18.04
N MET A 2 -16.40 5.27 -17.57
CA MET A 2 -15.53 5.34 -16.38
C MET A 2 -14.22 6.05 -16.71
N GLU A 3 -13.91 7.11 -15.97
CA GLU A 3 -12.64 7.83 -16.13
C GLU A 3 -11.50 7.00 -15.53
N THR A 4 -10.40 6.90 -16.25
CA THR A 4 -9.15 6.28 -15.77
C THR A 4 -8.09 7.36 -15.61
N LYS A 5 -7.45 7.41 -14.43
CA LYS A 5 -6.37 8.34 -14.13
C LYS A 5 -5.10 7.58 -13.77
N LEU A 6 -3.97 8.09 -14.24
CA LEU A 6 -2.66 7.68 -13.76
C LEU A 6 -2.14 8.76 -12.80
N VAL A 7 -1.83 8.36 -11.57
CA VAL A 7 -1.38 9.29 -10.52
C VAL A 7 0.01 8.88 -10.04
N LEU A 8 1.00 9.72 -10.29
CA LEU A 8 2.36 9.51 -9.78
C LEU A 8 2.42 9.92 -8.31
N LEU A 9 2.47 8.95 -7.42
CA LEU A 9 2.54 9.17 -5.96
C LEU A 9 3.99 9.40 -5.51
N GLY A 10 4.94 8.73 -6.14
CA GLY A 10 6.35 8.89 -5.88
C GLY A 10 7.20 8.59 -7.10
N THR A 11 8.17 9.45 -7.36
CA THR A 11 9.11 9.37 -8.49
C THR A 11 10.56 9.36 -8.04
N GLY A 12 10.79 9.15 -6.74
CA GLY A 12 12.12 9.08 -6.17
C GLY A 12 12.90 7.85 -6.63
N THR A 13 14.13 7.78 -6.18
CA THR A 13 15.07 6.70 -6.41
C THR A 13 15.49 6.13 -5.06
N PRO A 14 16.42 5.16 -4.96
CA PRO A 14 16.98 4.75 -3.67
C PRO A 14 17.63 5.87 -2.86
N ASN A 15 17.96 7.01 -3.49
CA ASN A 15 18.47 8.17 -2.77
C ASN A 15 17.38 8.81 -1.90
N ALA A 16 17.74 9.18 -0.68
CA ALA A 16 16.83 9.82 0.26
C ALA A 16 16.59 11.30 -0.09
N CYS A 17 15.94 11.56 -1.21
CA CYS A 17 15.58 12.91 -1.62
C CYS A 17 14.37 13.41 -0.80
N PRO A 18 14.47 14.51 -0.05
CA PRO A 18 13.39 15.00 0.79
C PRO A 18 12.18 15.49 -0.01
N ASN A 19 12.36 15.81 -1.29
CA ASN A 19 11.33 16.35 -2.16
C ASN A 19 10.69 15.31 -3.09
N ALA A 20 11.11 14.05 -3.04
CA ALA A 20 10.59 12.98 -3.87
C ALA A 20 10.41 11.70 -3.06
N SER A 21 9.17 11.31 -2.83
CA SER A 21 8.84 10.01 -2.23
C SER A 21 9.29 8.85 -3.12
N GLY A 22 9.48 7.69 -2.52
CA GLY A 22 9.89 6.48 -3.25
C GLY A 22 8.89 6.06 -4.33
N PRO A 23 9.31 5.20 -5.27
CA PRO A 23 8.50 4.82 -6.42
C PRO A 23 7.13 4.27 -6.01
N SER A 24 6.08 4.90 -6.51
CA SER A 24 4.70 4.43 -6.43
C SER A 24 3.83 5.14 -7.46
N THR A 25 3.03 4.37 -8.16
CA THR A 25 2.06 4.87 -9.13
C THR A 25 0.69 4.30 -8.82
N ALA A 26 -0.35 5.12 -8.86
CA ALA A 26 -1.72 4.64 -8.75
C ALA A 26 -2.43 4.71 -10.10
N VAL A 27 -3.10 3.61 -10.46
CA VAL A 27 -4.09 3.58 -11.52
C VAL A 27 -5.46 3.69 -10.86
N VAL A 28 -6.16 4.77 -11.15
CA VAL A 28 -7.51 5.03 -10.61
C VAL A 28 -8.54 4.77 -11.71
N VAL A 29 -9.49 3.88 -11.44
CA VAL A 29 -10.59 3.55 -12.35
C VAL A 29 -11.90 3.77 -11.62
N GLY A 30 -12.59 4.84 -11.95
CA GLY A 30 -13.78 5.24 -11.23
C GLY A 30 -13.47 5.55 -9.76
N ASP A 31 -14.08 4.78 -8.85
CA ASP A 31 -13.92 4.92 -7.40
C ASP A 31 -12.85 3.98 -6.79
N ARG A 32 -12.12 3.23 -7.60
CA ARG A 32 -11.12 2.26 -7.18
C ARG A 32 -9.70 2.70 -7.54
N SER A 33 -8.76 2.38 -6.68
CA SER A 33 -7.34 2.58 -6.92
C SER A 33 -6.55 1.28 -6.88
N TYR A 34 -5.54 1.20 -7.72
CA TYR A 34 -4.60 0.10 -7.83
C TYR A 34 -3.20 0.67 -7.73
N LEU A 35 -2.48 0.35 -6.66
CA LEU A 35 -1.12 0.82 -6.47
C LEU A 35 -0.13 -0.08 -7.21
N VAL A 36 0.85 0.51 -7.85
CA VAL A 36 2.01 -0.18 -8.40
C VAL A 36 3.24 0.32 -7.66
N ASP A 37 3.86 -0.57 -6.92
CA ASP A 37 4.90 -0.32 -5.93
C ASP A 37 4.47 0.55 -4.75
N PHE A 38 5.16 0.40 -3.66
CA PHE A 38 4.86 1.06 -2.40
C PHE A 38 6.16 1.51 -1.71
N GLY A 39 6.86 2.41 -2.38
CA GLY A 39 8.03 3.06 -1.84
C GLY A 39 7.73 3.91 -0.60
N PRO A 40 8.77 4.39 0.10
CA PRO A 40 8.57 5.22 1.29
C PRO A 40 7.75 6.47 0.97
N GLY A 41 6.74 6.73 1.80
CA GLY A 41 5.83 7.87 1.66
C GLY A 41 4.54 7.60 0.89
N VAL A 42 4.31 6.37 0.42
CA VAL A 42 3.15 6.01 -0.42
C VAL A 42 1.80 6.43 0.17
N VAL A 43 1.55 6.16 1.45
CA VAL A 43 0.27 6.49 2.10
C VAL A 43 0.07 8.00 2.23
N ARG A 44 1.11 8.74 2.59
CA ARG A 44 1.06 10.21 2.67
C ARG A 44 0.83 10.84 1.31
N GLN A 45 1.43 10.31 0.25
CA GLN A 45 1.20 10.80 -1.10
C GLN A 45 -0.21 10.46 -1.61
N ALA A 46 -0.74 9.29 -1.27
CA ALA A 46 -2.14 8.96 -1.54
C ALA A 46 -3.09 9.93 -0.81
N ALA A 47 -2.86 10.21 0.47
CA ALA A 47 -3.62 11.19 1.23
C ALA A 47 -3.56 12.59 0.61
N LYS A 48 -2.38 13.01 0.14
CA LYS A 48 -2.22 14.28 -0.58
C LYS A 48 -3.03 14.33 -1.89
N ALA A 49 -3.03 13.24 -2.64
CA ALA A 49 -3.84 13.12 -3.87
C ALA A 49 -5.34 13.14 -3.55
N TYR A 50 -5.77 12.49 -2.46
CA TYR A 50 -7.14 12.58 -1.95
C TYR A 50 -7.54 14.02 -1.62
N GLN A 51 -6.70 14.76 -0.91
CA GLN A 51 -6.95 16.17 -0.60
C GLN A 51 -7.05 17.07 -1.85
N LYS A 52 -6.48 16.63 -2.97
CA LYS A 52 -6.62 17.30 -4.27
C LYS A 52 -7.84 16.83 -5.08
N GLY A 53 -8.72 16.03 -4.49
CA GLY A 53 -9.99 15.61 -5.09
C GLY A 53 -9.99 14.22 -5.73
N ILE A 54 -8.99 13.37 -5.47
CA ILE A 54 -8.98 11.99 -5.98
C ILE A 54 -9.48 11.05 -4.88
N ASP A 55 -10.79 10.90 -4.76
CA ASP A 55 -11.46 10.16 -3.68
C ASP A 55 -11.05 8.69 -3.57
N ALA A 56 -10.71 8.06 -4.69
CA ALA A 56 -10.22 6.68 -4.72
C ALA A 56 -8.89 6.46 -3.97
N LEU A 57 -8.16 7.55 -3.68
CA LEU A 57 -6.88 7.53 -2.97
C LEU A 57 -6.99 7.93 -1.50
N ARG A 58 -8.21 8.00 -0.96
CA ARG A 58 -8.41 8.12 0.50
C ARG A 58 -7.73 6.91 1.17
N PRO A 59 -6.93 7.09 2.23
CA PRO A 59 -6.12 6.02 2.80
C PRO A 59 -6.87 4.73 3.14
N ASP A 60 -8.08 4.81 3.69
CA ASP A 60 -8.91 3.65 4.01
C ASP A 60 -9.42 2.87 2.79
N ARG A 61 -9.27 3.43 1.58
CA ARG A 61 -9.63 2.80 0.30
C ARG A 61 -8.46 2.13 -0.42
N LEU A 62 -7.27 2.16 0.15
CA LEU A 62 -6.09 1.50 -0.43
C LEU A 62 -6.15 0.00 -0.13
N THR A 63 -6.70 -0.78 -1.05
CA THR A 63 -7.02 -2.20 -0.84
C THR A 63 -6.34 -3.14 -1.82
N VAL A 64 -5.71 -2.62 -2.88
CA VAL A 64 -5.01 -3.44 -3.89
C VAL A 64 -3.67 -2.81 -4.25
N ALA A 65 -2.61 -3.60 -4.19
CA ALA A 65 -1.27 -3.20 -4.59
C ALA A 65 -0.55 -4.28 -5.40
N PHE A 66 0.27 -3.85 -6.32
CA PHE A 66 1.15 -4.68 -7.14
C PHE A 66 2.60 -4.30 -6.84
N CYS A 67 3.44 -5.28 -6.58
CA CYS A 67 4.87 -5.08 -6.39
C CYS A 67 5.63 -5.54 -7.62
N THR A 68 6.38 -4.66 -8.26
CA THR A 68 7.16 -5.00 -9.44
C THR A 68 8.37 -5.86 -9.10
N HIS A 69 9.08 -5.49 -8.04
CA HIS A 69 10.24 -6.22 -7.51
C HIS A 69 10.53 -5.79 -6.06
N LEU A 70 11.38 -6.54 -5.35
CA LEU A 70 11.55 -6.39 -3.90
C LEU A 70 12.71 -5.46 -3.50
N HIS A 71 13.15 -4.55 -4.34
CA HIS A 71 14.11 -3.53 -3.91
C HIS A 71 13.50 -2.60 -2.85
N THR A 72 14.34 -2.12 -1.96
CA THR A 72 13.90 -1.33 -0.79
C THR A 72 13.16 -0.06 -1.15
N ASP A 73 13.55 0.63 -2.18
CA ASP A 73 12.88 1.85 -2.64
C ASP A 73 11.46 1.60 -3.18
N HIS A 74 11.15 0.38 -3.62
CA HIS A 74 9.83 -0.04 -4.07
C HIS A 74 8.98 -0.70 -2.95
N THR A 75 9.56 -1.04 -1.82
CA THR A 75 8.91 -1.81 -0.74
C THR A 75 9.02 -1.19 0.65
N ALA A 76 9.85 -0.18 0.87
CA ALA A 76 10.05 0.37 2.21
C ALA A 76 8.81 1.04 2.82
N GLY A 77 7.81 1.38 2.02
CA GLY A 77 6.51 1.85 2.48
C GLY A 77 5.49 0.74 2.75
N TYR A 78 5.87 -0.54 2.68
CA TYR A 78 4.93 -1.65 2.77
C TYR A 78 4.25 -1.75 4.14
N ALA A 79 5.00 -1.67 5.22
CA ALA A 79 4.41 -1.68 6.56
C ALA A 79 3.46 -0.49 6.76
N ASP A 80 3.82 0.69 6.28
CA ASP A 80 2.95 1.87 6.31
C ASP A 80 1.64 1.62 5.53
N LEU A 81 1.72 1.02 4.34
CA LEU A 81 0.55 0.66 3.54
C LEU A 81 -0.34 -0.41 4.19
N ILE A 82 0.25 -1.34 4.95
CA ILE A 82 -0.51 -2.36 5.67
C ILE A 82 -1.24 -1.74 6.86
N PHE A 83 -0.55 -0.97 7.70
CA PHE A 83 -1.06 -0.61 9.02
C PHE A 83 -1.69 0.78 9.10
N THR A 84 -1.17 1.80 8.43
CA THR A 84 -1.75 3.15 8.50
C THR A 84 -3.18 3.21 7.94
N PRO A 85 -3.51 2.62 6.77
CA PRO A 85 -4.89 2.57 6.31
C PRO A 85 -5.83 1.79 7.23
N TRP A 86 -5.34 0.74 7.88
CA TRP A 86 -6.11 0.01 8.89
C TRP A 86 -6.47 0.88 10.10
N VAL A 87 -5.52 1.60 10.63
CA VAL A 87 -5.75 2.57 11.73
C VAL A 87 -6.74 3.67 11.29
N LEU A 88 -6.76 4.00 10.02
CA LEU A 88 -7.70 4.96 9.42
C LEU A 88 -8.99 4.29 8.89
N GLU A 89 -9.36 3.13 9.45
CA GLU A 89 -10.63 2.45 9.23
C GLU A 89 -10.75 1.65 7.92
N ARG A 90 -9.66 1.25 7.28
CA ARG A 90 -9.76 0.20 6.26
C ARG A 90 -10.30 -1.08 6.91
N LYS A 91 -11.40 -1.60 6.40
CA LYS A 91 -12.15 -2.72 7.01
C LYS A 91 -11.93 -4.05 6.30
N GLU A 92 -11.24 -4.05 5.17
CA GLU A 92 -10.93 -5.24 4.39
C GLU A 92 -9.43 -5.48 4.30
N PRO A 93 -8.99 -6.73 4.13
CA PRO A 93 -7.59 -7.04 3.94
C PRO A 93 -6.99 -6.34 2.72
N LEU A 94 -5.71 -5.97 2.81
CA LEU A 94 -4.95 -5.51 1.66
C LEU A 94 -4.63 -6.71 0.76
N ARG A 95 -4.98 -6.63 -0.51
CA ARG A 95 -4.57 -7.61 -1.52
C ARG A 95 -3.29 -7.16 -2.21
N VAL A 96 -2.25 -7.98 -2.16
CA VAL A 96 -0.96 -7.67 -2.76
C VAL A 96 -0.57 -8.76 -3.74
N PHE A 97 -0.18 -8.35 -4.93
CA PHE A 97 0.32 -9.22 -5.98
C PHE A 97 1.77 -8.85 -6.27
N GLY A 98 2.68 -9.82 -6.25
CA GLY A 98 4.09 -9.51 -6.43
C GLY A 98 4.95 -10.70 -6.81
N PRO A 99 6.26 -10.52 -6.91
CA PRO A 99 7.20 -11.57 -7.29
C PRO A 99 7.37 -12.61 -6.19
N LYS A 100 8.16 -13.64 -6.50
CA LYS A 100 8.61 -14.61 -5.48
C LYS A 100 9.24 -13.88 -4.30
N GLY A 101 8.84 -14.24 -3.08
CA GLY A 101 9.28 -13.62 -1.82
C GLY A 101 8.29 -12.61 -1.24
N ILE A 102 7.27 -12.16 -1.99
CA ILE A 102 6.29 -11.19 -1.47
C ILE A 102 5.50 -11.73 -0.27
N ARG A 103 5.10 -13.01 -0.29
CA ARG A 103 4.40 -13.64 0.84
C ARG A 103 5.27 -13.68 2.08
N GLU A 104 6.50 -14.12 1.92
CA GLU A 104 7.47 -14.22 3.01
C GLU A 104 7.79 -12.85 3.63
N MET A 105 7.97 -11.83 2.80
CA MET A 105 8.11 -10.44 3.26
C MET A 105 6.88 -10.00 4.05
N THR A 106 5.69 -10.28 3.57
CA THR A 106 4.42 -9.94 4.24
C THR A 106 4.33 -10.60 5.61
N ASP A 107 4.57 -11.90 5.69
CA ASP A 107 4.52 -12.68 6.94
C ASP A 107 5.51 -12.14 7.99
N HIS A 108 6.71 -11.75 7.57
CA HIS A 108 7.70 -11.17 8.47
C HIS A 108 7.32 -9.76 8.96
N ILE A 109 6.72 -8.94 8.10
CA ILE A 109 6.23 -7.62 8.49
C ILE A 109 5.09 -7.75 9.50
N GLU A 110 4.10 -8.63 9.25
CA GLU A 110 3.00 -8.86 10.20
C GLU A 110 3.53 -9.33 11.56
N LYS A 111 4.47 -10.25 11.56
CA LYS A 111 5.13 -10.70 12.81
C LYS A 111 5.90 -9.59 13.51
N ALA A 112 6.57 -8.72 12.77
CA ALA A 112 7.31 -7.59 13.35
C ALA A 112 6.38 -6.60 14.07
N TYR A 113 5.14 -6.47 13.63
CA TYR A 113 4.14 -5.57 14.21
C TYR A 113 3.13 -6.28 15.14
N ALA A 114 3.38 -7.53 15.53
CA ALA A 114 2.45 -8.32 16.35
C ALA A 114 2.03 -7.62 17.65
N VAL A 115 2.93 -6.89 18.28
CA VAL A 115 2.64 -6.14 19.53
C VAL A 115 1.67 -4.99 19.26
N ASP A 116 1.88 -4.20 18.21
CA ASP A 116 0.97 -3.11 17.84
C ASP A 116 -0.41 -3.64 17.44
N ILE A 117 -0.46 -4.74 16.69
CA ILE A 117 -1.70 -5.41 16.30
C ILE A 117 -2.49 -5.83 17.55
N ASP A 118 -1.84 -6.49 18.50
CA ASP A 118 -2.48 -6.93 19.73
C ASP A 118 -3.02 -5.76 20.56
N PHE A 119 -2.25 -4.70 20.74
CA PHE A 119 -2.69 -3.50 21.43
C PHE A 119 -3.93 -2.84 20.79
N ARG A 120 -3.99 -2.81 19.47
CA ARG A 120 -5.11 -2.20 18.75
C ARG A 120 -6.35 -3.06 18.72
N ILE A 121 -6.21 -4.40 18.76
CA ILE A 121 -7.36 -5.31 18.77
C ILE A 121 -7.90 -5.48 20.19
N ASN A 122 -7.01 -5.71 21.16
CA ASN A 122 -7.38 -6.09 22.52
C ASN A 122 -7.28 -4.93 23.53
N GLY A 123 -6.71 -3.79 23.14
CA GLY A 123 -6.55 -2.62 24.00
C GLY A 123 -7.75 -1.69 24.04
N PHE A 124 -7.52 -0.46 24.50
CA PHE A 124 -8.58 0.55 24.68
C PHE A 124 -9.02 1.20 23.35
N GLU A 125 -8.13 1.29 22.38
CA GLU A 125 -8.42 1.80 21.04
C GLU A 125 -8.67 0.63 20.10
N LYS A 126 -9.90 0.13 20.09
CA LYS A 126 -10.23 -1.05 19.29
C LYS A 126 -10.28 -0.74 17.81
N ALA A 127 -9.30 -1.25 17.08
CA ALA A 127 -9.35 -1.34 15.62
C ALA A 127 -10.15 -2.57 15.17
N ASN A 128 -10.62 -2.57 13.91
CA ASN A 128 -11.27 -3.76 13.34
C ASN A 128 -10.26 -4.91 13.15
N GLU A 129 -10.76 -6.14 13.13
CA GLU A 129 -9.94 -7.36 13.08
C GLU A 129 -9.57 -7.81 11.67
N GLU A 130 -9.95 -7.07 10.64
CA GLU A 130 -9.74 -7.47 9.25
C GLU A 130 -8.74 -6.57 8.50
N GLY A 131 -8.77 -5.27 8.75
CA GLY A 131 -8.05 -4.30 7.93
C GLY A 131 -6.52 -4.35 8.02
N TYR A 132 -5.92 -5.02 9.01
CA TYR A 132 -4.48 -5.22 9.10
C TYR A 132 -4.00 -6.45 8.33
N LYS A 133 -4.90 -7.35 7.97
CA LYS A 133 -4.56 -8.58 7.27
C LYS A 133 -4.14 -8.29 5.83
N VAL A 134 -3.28 -9.15 5.31
CA VAL A 134 -2.82 -9.07 3.94
C VAL A 134 -3.02 -10.41 3.23
N ASP A 135 -3.66 -10.36 2.07
CA ASP A 135 -3.68 -11.48 1.13
C ASP A 135 -2.62 -11.24 0.07
N ALA A 136 -1.44 -11.82 0.30
CA ALA A 136 -0.30 -11.70 -0.60
C ALA A 136 -0.19 -12.90 -1.53
N SER A 137 -0.17 -12.64 -2.84
CA SER A 137 -0.12 -13.66 -3.89
C SER A 137 1.09 -13.51 -4.79
N PHE A 138 1.76 -14.64 -5.07
CA PHE A 138 2.78 -14.66 -6.13
C PHE A 138 2.11 -14.49 -7.49
N THR A 139 2.59 -13.52 -8.25
CA THR A 139 2.18 -13.31 -9.63
C THR A 139 3.42 -13.17 -10.51
N ARG A 140 3.49 -14.00 -11.53
CA ARG A 140 4.54 -13.87 -12.55
C ARG A 140 4.18 -12.69 -13.45
N MET A 141 4.95 -11.63 -13.34
CA MET A 141 4.82 -10.48 -14.24
C MET A 141 5.40 -10.87 -15.60
N THR A 142 4.54 -11.03 -16.59
CA THR A 142 4.96 -11.18 -17.99
C THR A 142 4.68 -9.90 -18.74
N VAL A 143 5.72 -9.31 -19.30
CA VAL A 143 5.56 -8.24 -20.29
C VAL A 143 5.49 -8.93 -21.66
N SER A 144 4.32 -8.89 -22.30
CA SER A 144 4.22 -9.23 -23.72
C SER A 144 4.54 -7.96 -24.49
N LEU A 145 5.64 -8.01 -25.24
CA LEU A 145 6.00 -6.98 -26.22
C LEU A 145 5.24 -7.22 -27.51
#